data_e9863681342dc40db92ef85dfc7b95ad
#
_entry.id   e9863681342dc40db92ef85dfc7b95ad
#
_cell.length_a   1.000
_cell.length_b   1.000
_cell.length_c   1.000
_cell.angle_alpha   90.00
_cell.angle_beta   90.00
_cell.angle_gamma   90.00
#
_symmetry.space_group_name_H-M   'P 1'
#
loop_
_entity.id
_entity.type
_entity.pdbx_description
1 polymer ?
#
loop_
_entity_poly.entity_id
_entity_poly.type
_entity_poly.pdbx_seq_one_letter_code
_entity_poly.pdbx_strand_id
1 'polypeptide(L)'
;MLLRNIFLILVVVTNISLATSTQLIEDPLSISPISNQSAMFSALELHDMGDLGTQEIQYVVNCKNQTMSLTGFAVITHSGRVTSNETNANSNSISFYKPTYEHDVRILHKACGEESERKAMK
;
A
#
# COMPACT_ATOMS: atom_id res chain seq x y z
N MET A 1 24.84 -36.42 28.30
CA MET A 1 23.62 -36.63 27.50
C MET A 1 22.62 -35.52 27.61
N LEU A 2 22.29 -35.09 28.81
CA LEU A 2 21.35 -34.00 29.02
C LEU A 2 21.80 -32.67 28.43
N LEU A 3 23.08 -32.37 28.53
CA LEU A 3 23.63 -31.11 28.00
C LEU A 3 23.51 -31.02 26.47
N ARG A 4 23.63 -32.12 25.80
CA ARG A 4 23.55 -32.16 24.36
C ARG A 4 22.13 -31.83 23.87
N ASN A 5 21.13 -32.34 24.55
CA ASN A 5 19.75 -32.09 24.17
C ASN A 5 19.35 -30.64 24.40
N ILE A 6 19.81 -30.09 25.49
CA ILE A 6 19.54 -28.66 25.80
C ILE A 6 20.17 -27.76 24.74
N PHE A 7 21.37 -28.11 24.30
CA PHE A 7 22.02 -27.32 23.27
C PHE A 7 21.27 -27.30 21.95
N LEU A 8 20.73 -28.44 21.54
CA LEU A 8 19.95 -28.53 20.30
C LEU A 8 18.69 -27.66 20.34
N ILE A 9 18.01 -27.59 21.46
CA ILE A 9 16.81 -26.78 21.64
C ILE A 9 17.12 -25.30 21.46
N LEU A 10 18.23 -24.84 22.01
CA LEU A 10 18.65 -23.46 21.88
C LEU A 10 18.90 -23.04 20.43
N VAL A 11 19.52 -23.90 19.65
CA VAL A 11 19.80 -23.61 18.25
C VAL A 11 18.51 -23.44 17.44
N VAL A 12 17.53 -24.28 17.69
CA VAL A 12 16.23 -24.22 16.98
C VAL A 12 15.51 -22.91 17.28
N VAL A 13 15.49 -22.50 18.53
CA VAL A 13 14.82 -21.24 18.93
C VAL A 13 15.46 -20.05 18.24
N THR A 14 16.77 -20.01 18.15
CA THR A 14 17.49 -18.91 17.50
C THR A 14 17.14 -18.80 16.02
N ASN A 15 17.07 -19.92 15.33
CA ASN A 15 16.76 -19.94 13.91
C ASN A 15 15.33 -19.45 13.63
N ILE A 16 14.38 -19.82 14.46
CA ILE A 16 12.99 -19.38 14.33
C ILE A 16 12.87 -17.87 14.47
N SER A 17 13.58 -17.28 15.43
CA SER A 17 13.58 -15.83 15.61
C SER A 17 14.05 -15.06 14.38
N LEU A 18 15.12 -15.52 13.76
CA LEU A 18 15.66 -14.86 12.58
C LEU A 18 14.72 -14.98 11.38
N ALA A 19 14.11 -16.14 11.18
CA ALA A 19 13.17 -16.33 10.09
C ALA A 19 11.95 -15.41 10.21
N THR A 20 11.46 -15.20 11.41
CA THR A 20 10.29 -14.33 11.65
C THR A 20 10.59 -12.88 11.31
N SER A 21 11.77 -12.39 11.64
CA SER A 21 12.11 -10.99 11.42
C SER A 21 12.28 -10.61 9.95
N THR A 22 12.57 -11.57 9.07
CA THR A 22 12.78 -11.30 7.65
C THR A 22 11.51 -11.33 6.82
N GLN A 23 10.38 -11.72 7.40
CA GLN A 23 9.13 -11.87 6.66
C GLN A 23 8.17 -10.69 6.82
N LEU A 24 8.61 -9.61 7.43
CA LEU A 24 7.77 -8.44 7.67
C LEU A 24 7.80 -7.43 6.53
N ILE A 25 8.01 -7.89 5.30
CA ILE A 25 7.96 -7.02 4.13
C ILE A 25 6.49 -6.92 3.71
N GLU A 26 5.88 -5.79 4.03
CA GLU A 26 4.51 -5.52 3.60
C GLU A 26 4.50 -5.00 2.18
N ASP A 27 3.39 -5.26 1.48
CA ASP A 27 3.15 -4.67 0.17
C ASP A 27 3.12 -3.14 0.34
N PRO A 28 3.95 -2.39 -0.40
CA PRO A 28 3.98 -0.93 -0.28
C PRO A 28 2.69 -0.25 -0.75
N LEU A 29 1.81 -0.98 -1.40
CA LEU A 29 0.56 -0.45 -1.94
C LEU A 29 -0.62 -1.02 -1.18
N SER A 30 -1.43 -0.16 -0.57
CA SER A 30 -2.66 -0.55 0.11
C SER A 30 -3.86 0.10 -0.55
N ILE A 31 -4.94 -0.66 -0.67
CA ILE A 31 -6.17 -0.25 -1.33
C ILE A 31 -7.31 -0.31 -0.32
N SER A 32 -8.14 0.72 -0.29
CA SER A 32 -9.33 0.74 0.55
C SER A 32 -10.49 1.43 -0.16
N PRO A 33 -11.72 0.98 0.09
CA PRO A 33 -12.89 1.60 -0.55
C PRO A 33 -13.14 3.00 0.04
N ILE A 34 -13.67 3.89 -0.78
CA ILE A 34 -14.08 5.22 -0.34
C ILE A 34 -15.55 5.15 0.08
N SER A 35 -15.83 5.61 1.30
CA SER A 35 -17.17 5.61 1.87
C SER A 35 -18.16 6.36 0.98
N ASN A 36 -19.34 5.78 0.80
CA ASN A 36 -20.46 6.39 0.05
C ASN A 36 -20.19 6.59 -1.43
N GLN A 37 -19.14 5.98 -1.99
CA GLN A 37 -18.85 6.07 -3.42
C GLN A 37 -18.66 4.70 -4.01
N SER A 38 -19.56 4.31 -4.90
CA SER A 38 -19.48 3.02 -5.58
C SER A 38 -18.32 2.99 -6.57
N ALA A 39 -17.58 1.87 -6.58
CA ALA A 39 -16.46 1.63 -7.50
C ALA A 39 -15.32 2.64 -7.38
N MET A 40 -15.22 3.34 -6.25
CA MET A 40 -14.15 4.28 -5.97
C MET A 40 -13.25 3.74 -4.85
N PHE A 41 -11.96 3.82 -5.06
CA PHE A 41 -10.97 3.33 -4.09
C PHE A 41 -9.89 4.36 -3.84
N SER A 42 -9.39 4.36 -2.62
CA SER A 42 -8.18 5.10 -2.25
C SER A 42 -7.00 4.16 -2.31
N ALA A 43 -5.93 4.58 -2.95
CA ALA A 43 -4.69 3.82 -3.01
C ALA A 43 -3.58 4.63 -2.34
N LEU A 44 -2.87 3.99 -1.43
CA LEU A 44 -1.75 4.59 -0.71
C LEU A 44 -0.49 3.80 -1.02
N GLU A 45 0.50 4.48 -1.55
CA GLU A 45 1.79 3.88 -1.89
C GLU A 45 2.89 4.46 -1.01
N LEU A 46 3.68 3.59 -0.40
CA LEU A 46 4.77 3.98 0.49
C LEU A 46 6.11 3.63 -0.13
N HIS A 47 7.05 4.57 -0.10
CA HIS A 47 8.40 4.38 -0.59
C HIS A 47 9.40 4.74 0.50
N ASP A 48 10.27 3.80 0.83
CA ASP A 48 11.35 4.02 1.79
C ASP A 48 12.44 4.82 1.10
N MET A 49 12.77 5.98 1.66
CA MET A 49 13.82 6.87 1.14
C MET A 49 15.06 6.87 2.05
N GLY A 50 15.24 5.83 2.86
CA GLY A 50 16.37 5.72 3.78
C GLY A 50 16.34 6.78 4.86
N ASP A 51 17.46 7.48 5.03
CA ASP A 51 17.60 8.50 6.07
C ASP A 51 16.66 9.68 5.89
N LEU A 52 16.14 9.89 4.68
CA LEU A 52 15.22 10.99 4.40
C LEU A 52 13.79 10.70 4.87
N GLY A 53 13.49 9.44 5.22
CA GLY A 53 12.18 9.06 5.71
C GLY A 53 11.39 8.22 4.73
N THR A 54 10.07 8.31 4.80
CA THR A 54 9.16 7.55 3.95
C THR A 54 8.33 8.51 3.10
N GLN A 55 8.30 8.26 1.80
CA GLN A 55 7.44 8.99 0.87
C GLN A 55 6.08 8.32 0.80
N GLU A 56 5.02 9.10 0.90
CA GLU A 56 3.64 8.65 0.86
C GLU A 56 2.96 9.29 -0.33
N ILE A 57 2.41 8.47 -1.23
CA ILE A 57 1.71 8.97 -2.41
C ILE A 57 0.28 8.43 -2.37
N GLN A 58 -0.69 9.32 -2.52
CA GLN A 58 -2.11 8.98 -2.46
C GLN A 58 -2.77 9.16 -3.81
N TYR A 59 -3.58 8.18 -4.17
CA TYR A 59 -4.36 8.18 -5.40
C TYR A 59 -5.82 7.89 -5.09
N VAL A 60 -6.71 8.34 -5.97
CA VAL A 60 -8.09 7.89 -6.01
C VAL A 60 -8.28 7.17 -7.35
N VAL A 61 -8.89 5.99 -7.28
CA VAL A 61 -9.12 5.15 -8.45
C VAL A 61 -10.60 5.01 -8.70
N ASN A 62 -11.03 5.29 -9.93
CA ASN A 62 -12.41 5.13 -10.37
C ASN A 62 -12.50 3.90 -11.27
N CYS A 63 -13.00 2.80 -10.71
CA CYS A 63 -13.07 1.54 -11.45
C CYS A 63 -14.18 1.52 -12.49
N LYS A 64 -15.20 2.37 -12.33
CA LYS A 64 -16.26 2.45 -13.32
C LYS A 64 -15.74 2.98 -14.66
N ASN A 65 -14.89 3.99 -14.61
CA ASN A 65 -14.33 4.63 -15.80
C ASN A 65 -12.91 4.20 -16.12
N GLN A 66 -12.29 3.38 -15.27
CA GLN A 66 -10.89 2.95 -15.40
C GLN A 66 -9.94 4.14 -15.44
N THR A 67 -10.15 5.09 -14.53
CA THR A 67 -9.34 6.30 -14.40
C THR A 67 -8.82 6.45 -12.98
N MET A 68 -7.84 7.32 -12.80
CA MET A 68 -7.27 7.58 -11.48
C MET A 68 -6.80 9.03 -11.37
N SER A 69 -6.51 9.45 -10.17
CA SER A 69 -6.01 10.80 -9.90
C SER A 69 -5.01 10.76 -8.74
N LEU A 70 -3.96 11.55 -8.86
CA LEU A 70 -3.02 11.77 -7.76
C LEU A 70 -3.63 12.82 -6.84
N THR A 71 -3.89 12.45 -5.59
CA THR A 71 -4.59 13.32 -4.65
C THR A 71 -3.74 13.80 -3.49
N GLY A 72 -2.59 13.19 -3.25
CA GLY A 72 -1.77 13.61 -2.13
C GLY A 72 -0.34 13.13 -2.23
N PHE A 73 0.53 13.88 -1.58
CA PHE A 73 1.95 13.59 -1.49
C PHE A 73 2.45 14.03 -0.13
N ALA A 74 3.16 13.17 0.56
CA ALA A 74 3.73 13.51 1.86
C ALA A 74 5.07 12.82 2.05
N VAL A 75 5.90 13.41 2.92
CA VAL A 75 7.14 12.80 3.37
C VAL A 75 7.07 12.71 4.90
N ILE A 76 7.30 11.53 5.43
CA ILE A 76 7.31 11.28 6.86
C ILE A 76 8.76 11.15 7.30
N THR A 77 9.21 12.09 8.13
CA THR A 77 10.57 12.11 8.68
C THR A 77 10.54 11.92 10.17
N HIS A 78 11.70 11.90 10.81
CA HIS A 78 11.80 11.86 12.27
C HIS A 78 11.18 13.09 12.95
N SER A 79 11.15 14.22 12.23
CA SER A 79 10.60 15.47 12.77
C SER A 79 9.09 15.58 12.60
N GLY A 80 8.50 14.72 11.77
CA GLY A 80 7.07 14.74 11.51
C GLY A 80 6.73 14.57 10.05
N ARG A 81 5.49 14.86 9.71
CA ARG A 81 4.95 14.70 8.37
C ARG A 81 4.90 16.04 7.64
N VAL A 82 5.49 16.08 6.44
CA VAL A 82 5.41 17.25 5.56
C VAL A 82 4.51 16.87 4.38
N THR A 83 3.37 17.54 4.27
CA THR A 83 2.36 17.24 3.24
C THR A 83 2.37 18.34 2.19
N SER A 84 2.24 17.95 0.91
CA SER A 84 2.04 18.91 -0.17
C SER A 84 0.95 18.40 -1.12
N ASN A 85 0.13 19.31 -1.63
CA ASN A 85 -0.91 19.04 -2.63
C ASN A 85 -1.89 17.95 -2.24
N GLU A 86 -2.37 17.99 -1.01
CA GLU A 86 -3.38 17.04 -0.57
C GLU A 86 -4.76 17.52 -0.99
N THR A 87 -5.50 16.66 -1.70
CA THR A 87 -6.86 16.95 -2.15
C THR A 87 -7.81 15.94 -1.52
N ASN A 88 -8.95 16.42 -1.03
CA ASN A 88 -9.98 15.55 -0.47
C ASN A 88 -10.50 14.60 -1.55
N ALA A 89 -10.53 13.29 -1.26
CA ALA A 89 -10.98 12.26 -2.21
C ALA A 89 -12.43 12.47 -2.67
N ASN A 90 -13.23 13.19 -1.90
CA ASN A 90 -14.64 13.50 -2.25
C ASN A 90 -14.80 14.86 -2.91
N SER A 91 -13.71 15.55 -3.19
CA SER A 91 -13.76 16.88 -3.78
C SER A 91 -14.13 16.81 -5.26
N ASN A 92 -14.97 17.75 -5.70
CA ASN A 92 -15.32 17.89 -7.12
C ASN A 92 -14.15 18.45 -7.95
N SER A 93 -13.09 18.89 -7.31
CA SER A 93 -11.93 19.44 -8.00
C SER A 93 -10.92 18.38 -8.44
N ILE A 94 -11.17 17.10 -8.16
CA ILE A 94 -10.28 16.02 -8.56
C ILE A 94 -10.34 15.84 -10.08
N SER A 95 -9.16 15.86 -10.71
CA SER A 95 -9.02 15.64 -12.15
C SER A 95 -8.54 14.23 -12.39
N PHE A 96 -9.35 13.42 -13.08
CA PHE A 96 -9.03 12.03 -13.38
C PHE A 96 -8.36 11.89 -14.74
N TYR A 97 -7.43 10.94 -14.84
CA TYR A 97 -6.76 10.63 -16.10
C TYR A 97 -6.79 9.13 -16.34
N LYS A 98 -6.67 8.74 -17.59
CA LYS A 98 -6.55 7.34 -17.97
C LYS A 98 -5.08 6.93 -17.87
N PRO A 99 -4.72 5.94 -17.06
CA PRO A 99 -3.32 5.57 -16.88
C PRO A 99 -2.75 4.93 -18.15
N THR A 100 -1.52 5.32 -18.47
CA THR A 100 -0.78 4.77 -19.60
C THR A 100 0.57 4.18 -19.19
N TYR A 101 1.12 4.65 -18.05
CA TYR A 101 2.38 4.13 -17.54
C TYR A 101 2.15 2.83 -16.78
N GLU A 102 3.07 1.90 -16.90
CA GLU A 102 2.99 0.60 -16.27
C GLU A 102 2.74 0.69 -14.77
N HIS A 103 3.42 1.61 -14.10
CA HIS A 103 3.25 1.83 -12.66
C HIS A 103 1.79 2.15 -12.30
N ASP A 104 1.19 3.08 -13.02
CA ASP A 104 -0.19 3.51 -12.76
C ASP A 104 -1.19 2.42 -13.12
N VAL A 105 -0.96 1.72 -14.22
CA VAL A 105 -1.82 0.60 -14.66
C VAL A 105 -1.84 -0.49 -13.59
N ARG A 106 -0.71 -0.74 -12.94
CA ARG A 106 -0.64 -1.73 -11.86
C ARG A 106 -1.49 -1.33 -10.67
N ILE A 107 -1.47 -0.05 -10.30
CA ILE A 107 -2.33 0.46 -9.22
C ILE A 107 -3.80 0.28 -9.59
N LEU A 108 -4.15 0.64 -10.81
CA LEU A 108 -5.52 0.49 -11.30
C LEU A 108 -5.97 -0.98 -11.26
N HIS A 109 -5.14 -1.90 -11.72
CA HIS A 109 -5.45 -3.32 -11.71
C HIS A 109 -5.61 -3.87 -10.30
N LYS A 110 -4.78 -3.44 -9.38
CA LYS A 110 -4.88 -3.91 -8.00
C LYS A 110 -6.19 -3.47 -7.35
N ALA A 111 -6.61 -2.25 -7.61
CA ALA A 111 -7.86 -1.72 -7.06
C ALA A 111 -9.07 -2.33 -7.76
N CYS A 112 -9.07 -2.34 -9.08
CA CYS A 112 -10.25 -2.69 -9.86
C CYS A 112 -10.40 -4.19 -10.10
N GLY A 113 -9.29 -4.92 -10.08
CA GLY A 113 -9.33 -6.38 -10.18
C GLY A 113 -10.08 -7.03 -9.04
N GLU A 114 -9.86 -6.56 -7.82
CA GLU A 114 -10.57 -7.05 -6.65
C GLU A 114 -12.07 -6.79 -6.76
N GLU A 115 -12.44 -5.61 -7.25
CA GLU A 115 -13.84 -5.25 -7.48
C GLU A 115 -14.47 -6.17 -8.52
N SER A 116 -13.74 -6.46 -9.59
CA SER A 116 -14.21 -7.35 -10.66
C SER A 116 -14.44 -8.76 -10.14
N GLU A 117 -13.54 -9.27 -9.30
CA GLU A 117 -13.69 -10.58 -8.70
C GLU A 117 -14.93 -10.67 -7.81
N ARG A 118 -15.17 -9.64 -7.00
CA ARG A 118 -16.34 -9.61 -6.14
C ARG A 118 -17.63 -9.62 -6.94
N LYS A 119 -17.67 -8.91 -8.05
CA LYS A 119 -18.83 -8.91 -8.94
C LYS A 119 -19.05 -10.26 -9.60
N ALA A 120 -17.98 -10.94 -9.97
CA ALA A 120 -18.07 -12.24 -10.59
C ALA A 120 -18.62 -13.31 -9.64
N MET A 121 -18.44 -13.13 -8.34
CA MET A 121 -18.91 -14.08 -7.33
C MET A 121 -20.39 -13.93 -6.97
N LYS A 122 -21.04 -12.89 -7.45
CA LYS A 122 -22.46 -12.66 -7.27
C LYS A 122 -23.24 -13.25 -8.41
#